data_f1f5e8d79949a67aee370139be3428f4
#
_entry.id   f1f5e8d79949a67aee370139be3428f4
#
_cell.length_a   1.000
_cell.length_b   1.000
_cell.length_c   1.000
_cell.angle_alpha   90.00
_cell.angle_beta   90.00
_cell.angle_gamma   90.00
#
_symmetry.space_group_name_H-M   'P 1'
#
loop_
_entity.id
_entity.type
_entity.pdbx_description
1 polymer ?
#
loop_
_entity_poly.entity_id
_entity_poly.type
_entity_poly.pdbx_seq_one_letter_code
_entity_poly.pdbx_strand_id
1 'polypeptide(L)'
;HICDPDVREFKTTYKGETYNWIMTYLGVDRWDCNHNQIGLAISKNIEGPYIKFDKNPLVAYQDTTKWGVGQSTTIVKDSATIQLFYHSTTENGPFCMREIKLNDLDNIVLGEEQAIPFLSANSYPAMSDKYIYMVSETRVSPIKEIPTWVGDVCRLAYKPRTEDLAGDKDGWIEIGHAGPEETGFPRNHNPGILTDTKGYMLSDDELVMYFTPAMTGENWLWSYDLYSATFNLKSDFK
;
A
#
# COMPACT_ATOMS: atom_id res chain seq x y z
N HIS A 1 -17.35 1.54 7.98
CA HIS A 1 -17.14 0.56 6.92
C HIS A 1 -15.72 0.00 6.95
N ILE A 2 -15.45 -0.98 6.10
CA ILE A 2 -14.16 -1.67 5.98
C ILE A 2 -13.81 -1.70 4.49
N CYS A 3 -12.56 -1.36 4.13
CA CYS A 3 -12.05 -1.37 2.76
C CYS A 3 -10.53 -1.60 2.71
N ASP A 4 -9.97 -1.56 1.53
CA ASP A 4 -8.54 -1.64 1.23
C ASP A 4 -7.85 -2.84 1.93
N PRO A 5 -8.30 -4.08 1.69
CA PRO A 5 -7.67 -5.25 2.27
C PRO A 5 -6.33 -5.55 1.59
N ASP A 6 -5.32 -5.89 2.39
CA ASP A 6 -4.06 -6.47 1.94
C ASP A 6 -3.85 -7.83 2.63
N VAL A 7 -3.74 -8.91 1.85
CA VAL A 7 -3.66 -10.29 2.33
C VAL A 7 -2.27 -10.85 2.08
N ARG A 8 -1.65 -11.41 3.15
CA ARG A 8 -0.30 -11.98 3.08
C ARG A 8 -0.22 -13.36 3.73
N GLU A 9 0.59 -14.21 3.14
CA GLU A 9 1.01 -15.46 3.76
C GLU A 9 1.99 -15.15 4.89
N PHE A 10 1.53 -15.29 6.11
CA PHE A 10 2.33 -15.07 7.32
C PHE A 10 1.84 -15.97 8.46
N LYS A 11 2.75 -16.76 9.00
CA LYS A 11 2.41 -17.68 10.08
C LYS A 11 2.43 -16.97 11.43
N THR A 12 1.30 -17.01 12.12
CA THR A 12 1.14 -16.41 13.45
C THR A 12 0.40 -17.35 14.41
N THR A 13 0.58 -17.14 15.71
CA THR A 13 -0.20 -17.81 16.76
C THR A 13 -1.13 -16.79 17.43
N TYR A 14 -2.32 -17.24 17.80
CA TYR A 14 -3.28 -16.46 18.56
C TYR A 14 -4.16 -17.37 19.42
N LYS A 15 -4.20 -17.12 20.75
CA LYS A 15 -4.97 -17.92 21.71
C LYS A 15 -4.68 -19.43 21.61
N GLY A 16 -3.41 -19.78 21.36
CA GLY A 16 -2.95 -21.18 21.26
C GLY A 16 -3.20 -21.84 19.90
N GLU A 17 -3.82 -21.16 18.95
CA GLU A 17 -4.08 -21.64 17.59
C GLU A 17 -3.08 -21.04 16.60
N THR A 18 -2.80 -21.79 15.51
CA THR A 18 -1.92 -21.31 14.43
C THR A 18 -2.75 -20.89 13.22
N TYR A 19 -2.36 -19.76 12.64
CA TYR A 19 -2.93 -19.17 11.43
C TYR A 19 -1.82 -18.96 10.41
N ASN A 20 -2.12 -19.07 9.12
CA ASN A 20 -1.14 -18.95 8.03
C ASN A 20 -1.29 -17.68 7.20
N TRP A 21 -2.39 -16.95 7.38
CA TRP A 21 -2.73 -15.77 6.61
C TRP A 21 -3.11 -14.62 7.51
N ILE A 22 -2.59 -13.47 7.19
CA ILE A 22 -2.99 -12.19 7.80
C ILE A 22 -3.67 -11.32 6.74
N MET A 23 -4.57 -10.47 7.18
CA MET A 23 -5.18 -9.42 6.38
C MET A 23 -5.12 -8.11 7.15
N THR A 24 -4.43 -7.12 6.64
CA THR A 24 -4.58 -5.75 7.10
C THR A 24 -5.69 -5.06 6.28
N TYR A 25 -6.40 -4.14 6.89
CA TYR A 25 -7.52 -3.45 6.23
C TYR A 25 -7.74 -2.08 6.85
N LEU A 26 -8.29 -1.16 6.06
CA LEU A 26 -8.78 0.11 6.58
C LEU A 26 -10.14 -0.10 7.23
N GLY A 27 -10.29 0.35 8.46
CA GLY A 27 -11.57 0.41 9.16
C GLY A 27 -11.91 1.83 9.58
N VAL A 28 -13.19 2.22 9.45
CA VAL A 28 -13.68 3.52 9.85
C VAL A 28 -15.05 3.41 10.48
N ASP A 29 -15.27 4.16 11.55
CA ASP A 29 -16.51 4.22 12.31
C ASP A 29 -17.44 5.38 11.90
N ARG A 30 -16.94 6.27 11.02
CA ARG A 30 -17.64 7.49 10.58
C ARG A 30 -17.88 7.52 9.07
N TRP A 31 -18.96 8.19 8.67
CA TRP A 31 -19.30 8.39 7.25
C TRP A 31 -18.51 9.52 6.59
N ASP A 32 -17.95 10.44 7.36
CA ASP A 32 -17.13 11.53 6.85
C ASP A 32 -15.70 11.15 6.50
N CYS A 33 -15.37 9.84 6.54
CA CYS A 33 -14.05 9.27 6.27
C CYS A 33 -12.93 9.81 7.18
N ASN A 34 -13.25 10.36 8.35
CA ASN A 34 -12.31 10.61 9.41
C ASN A 34 -12.23 9.41 10.34
N HIS A 35 -11.21 9.35 11.20
CA HIS A 35 -10.95 8.22 12.11
C HIS A 35 -10.61 6.90 11.40
N ASN A 36 -10.00 6.97 10.22
CA ASN A 36 -9.50 5.77 9.58
C ASN A 36 -8.41 5.12 10.43
N GLN A 37 -8.44 3.80 10.52
CA GLN A 37 -7.54 2.98 11.32
C GLN A 37 -7.17 1.71 10.56
N ILE A 38 -6.04 1.14 10.87
CA ILE A 38 -5.64 -0.13 10.28
C ILE A 38 -6.03 -1.26 11.24
N GLY A 39 -6.87 -2.15 10.75
CA GLY A 39 -7.25 -3.38 11.44
C GLY A 39 -6.43 -4.58 10.96
N LEU A 40 -6.46 -5.64 11.77
CA LEU A 40 -5.87 -6.94 11.49
C LEU A 40 -6.93 -8.02 11.58
N ALA A 41 -6.91 -8.95 10.64
CA ALA A 41 -7.64 -10.20 10.69
C ALA A 41 -6.73 -11.37 10.27
N ILE A 42 -7.06 -12.57 10.71
CA ILE A 42 -6.25 -13.78 10.53
C ILE A 42 -7.09 -14.92 9.99
N SER A 43 -6.45 -15.82 9.23
CA SER A 43 -7.10 -17.03 8.73
C SER A 43 -6.13 -18.21 8.64
N LYS A 44 -6.69 -19.43 8.70
CA LYS A 44 -5.93 -20.66 8.41
C LYS A 44 -5.75 -20.88 6.91
N ASN A 45 -6.67 -20.37 6.08
CA ASN A 45 -6.71 -20.52 4.63
C ASN A 45 -6.85 -19.15 3.95
N ILE A 46 -6.35 -19.04 2.72
CA ILE A 46 -6.41 -17.78 1.96
C ILE A 46 -7.86 -17.34 1.70
N GLU A 47 -8.76 -18.28 1.47
CA GLU A 47 -10.18 -18.01 1.20
C GLU A 47 -10.95 -17.63 2.48
N GLY A 48 -10.31 -17.72 3.65
CA GLY A 48 -10.95 -17.45 4.93
C GLY A 48 -11.57 -18.70 5.58
N PRO A 49 -12.48 -18.54 6.54
CA PRO A 49 -12.95 -17.24 7.06
C PRO A 49 -11.84 -16.46 7.79
N TYR A 50 -11.86 -15.14 7.62
CA TYR A 50 -10.97 -14.25 8.37
C TYR A 50 -11.61 -13.84 9.70
N ILE A 51 -10.87 -14.04 10.78
CA ILE A 51 -11.27 -13.69 12.14
C ILE A 51 -10.60 -12.36 12.50
N LYS A 52 -11.39 -11.38 12.88
CA LYS A 52 -10.87 -10.08 13.33
C LYS A 52 -10.08 -10.27 14.63
N PHE A 53 -8.92 -9.61 14.68
CA PHE A 53 -8.14 -9.53 15.90
C PHE A 53 -8.88 -8.75 16.99
N ASP A 54 -9.01 -9.31 18.21
CA ASP A 54 -9.85 -8.73 19.26
C ASP A 54 -9.35 -7.37 19.78
N LYS A 55 -8.01 -7.15 19.68
CA LYS A 55 -7.39 -5.91 20.14
C LYS A 55 -7.20 -4.87 19.03
N ASN A 56 -7.98 -4.95 17.94
CA ASN A 56 -7.99 -3.91 16.91
C ASN A 56 -8.33 -2.54 17.51
N PRO A 57 -7.81 -1.45 16.93
CA PRO A 57 -7.01 -1.39 15.71
C PRO A 57 -5.53 -1.79 15.93
N LEU A 58 -4.88 -2.31 14.87
CA LEU A 58 -3.44 -2.56 14.86
C LEU A 58 -2.66 -1.25 14.88
N VAL A 59 -3.10 -0.27 14.07
CA VAL A 59 -2.61 1.11 14.09
C VAL A 59 -3.80 2.04 14.17
N ALA A 60 -3.89 2.82 15.25
CA ALA A 60 -4.97 3.77 15.50
C ALA A 60 -4.65 5.16 14.92
N TYR A 61 -5.69 5.92 14.57
CA TYR A 61 -5.54 7.35 14.34
C TYR A 61 -5.08 8.06 15.63
N GLN A 62 -4.41 9.19 15.48
CA GLN A 62 -3.93 9.99 16.62
C GLN A 62 -4.74 11.27 16.81
N ASP A 63 -5.27 11.83 15.72
CA ASP A 63 -6.02 13.08 15.72
C ASP A 63 -7.44 12.86 15.19
N THR A 64 -8.43 13.14 16.04
CA THR A 64 -9.86 12.97 15.74
C THR A 64 -10.40 13.94 14.68
N THR A 65 -9.63 14.96 14.31
CA THR A 65 -10.00 15.96 13.29
C THR A 65 -9.44 15.63 11.92
N LYS A 66 -8.62 14.57 11.82
CA LYS A 66 -7.90 14.19 10.61
C LYS A 66 -8.47 12.91 10.00
N TRP A 67 -8.08 12.67 8.75
CA TRP A 67 -8.39 11.44 8.03
C TRP A 67 -7.94 10.17 8.79
N GLY A 68 -6.77 10.20 9.41
CA GLY A 68 -6.23 9.09 10.21
C GLY A 68 -5.12 8.32 9.53
N VAL A 69 -5.19 6.99 9.58
CA VAL A 69 -4.21 6.07 8.97
C VAL A 69 -4.93 4.96 8.20
N GLY A 70 -4.36 4.52 7.07
CA GLY A 70 -4.99 3.46 6.27
C GLY A 70 -4.32 3.20 4.94
N GLN A 71 -5.03 2.52 4.03
CA GLN A 71 -4.53 2.11 2.71
C GLN A 71 -3.19 1.41 2.83
N SER A 72 -3.16 0.38 3.69
CA SER A 72 -1.93 -0.30 4.07
C SER A 72 -1.51 -1.35 3.05
N THR A 73 -0.20 -1.51 2.90
CA THR A 73 0.43 -2.62 2.19
C THR A 73 1.47 -3.28 3.09
N THR A 74 1.51 -4.59 3.10
CA THR A 74 2.38 -5.38 3.95
C THR A 74 3.45 -6.09 3.14
N ILE A 75 4.69 -6.05 3.61
CA ILE A 75 5.79 -6.90 3.13
C ILE A 75 6.26 -7.78 4.28
N VAL A 76 6.34 -9.07 4.05
CA VAL A 76 6.84 -10.03 5.04
C VAL A 76 8.36 -9.98 5.08
N LYS A 77 8.92 -9.42 6.15
CA LYS A 77 10.37 -9.26 6.30
C LYS A 77 11.07 -10.57 6.64
N ASP A 78 10.51 -11.29 7.57
CA ASP A 78 11.01 -12.59 8.06
C ASP A 78 9.88 -13.40 8.72
N SER A 79 10.19 -14.52 9.36
CA SER A 79 9.19 -15.39 10.00
C SER A 79 8.49 -14.78 11.22
N ALA A 80 8.98 -13.66 11.76
CA ALA A 80 8.42 -13.00 12.94
C ALA A 80 7.89 -11.59 12.65
N THR A 81 8.34 -10.94 11.57
CA THR A 81 8.23 -9.50 11.37
C THR A 81 7.64 -9.19 10.01
N ILE A 82 6.70 -8.27 9.98
CA ILE A 82 6.23 -7.59 8.78
C ILE A 82 6.71 -6.14 8.75
N GLN A 83 6.82 -5.59 7.53
CA GLN A 83 6.90 -4.14 7.29
C GLN A 83 5.54 -3.68 6.79
N LEU A 84 4.86 -2.87 7.59
CA LEU A 84 3.56 -2.28 7.27
C LEU A 84 3.78 -0.87 6.74
N PHE A 85 3.43 -0.66 5.48
CA PHE A 85 3.43 0.65 4.82
C PHE A 85 2.01 1.19 4.78
N TYR A 86 1.81 2.48 5.02
CA TYR A 86 0.48 3.06 5.07
C TYR A 86 0.49 4.59 4.91
N HIS A 87 -0.66 5.11 4.50
CA HIS A 87 -0.90 6.56 4.52
C HIS A 87 -1.25 7.01 5.93
N SER A 88 -0.75 8.19 6.28
CA SER A 88 -0.92 8.77 7.61
C SER A 88 -1.13 10.27 7.54
N THR A 89 -1.93 10.79 8.46
CA THR A 89 -2.06 12.23 8.72
C THR A 89 -1.36 12.63 10.02
N THR A 90 -0.43 11.81 10.51
CA THR A 90 0.43 12.12 11.64
C THR A 90 1.50 13.16 11.27
N GLU A 91 2.23 13.64 12.29
CA GLU A 91 3.33 14.61 12.11
C GLU A 91 4.49 14.05 11.26
N ASN A 92 4.63 12.73 11.21
CA ASN A 92 5.70 12.06 10.47
C ASN A 92 5.54 12.13 8.94
N GLY A 93 4.40 12.56 8.45
CA GLY A 93 4.17 12.80 7.03
C GLY A 93 3.17 11.85 6.37
N PRO A 94 2.91 12.03 5.06
CA PRO A 94 1.76 11.41 4.41
C PRO A 94 1.94 9.91 4.13
N PHE A 95 3.15 9.37 4.17
CA PHE A 95 3.42 7.95 3.96
C PHE A 95 4.44 7.46 4.97
N CYS A 96 4.11 6.38 5.66
CA CYS A 96 4.87 5.85 6.79
C CYS A 96 5.09 4.35 6.66
N MET A 97 6.08 3.85 7.40
CA MET A 97 6.36 2.44 7.58
C MET A 97 6.58 2.13 9.06
N ARG A 98 6.12 0.94 9.49
CA ARG A 98 6.47 0.33 10.77
C ARG A 98 6.91 -1.11 10.58
N GLU A 99 7.91 -1.55 11.33
CA GLU A 99 8.16 -2.96 11.54
C GLU A 99 7.30 -3.46 12.69
N ILE A 100 6.59 -4.56 12.48
CA ILE A 100 5.68 -5.12 13.49
C ILE A 100 5.98 -6.59 13.65
N LYS A 101 6.26 -7.02 14.88
CA LYS A 101 6.36 -8.45 15.21
C LYS A 101 4.96 -9.00 15.43
N LEU A 102 4.55 -9.92 14.57
CA LEU A 102 3.20 -10.52 14.54
C LEU A 102 3.19 -12.04 14.64
N ASN A 103 4.34 -12.69 14.81
CA ASN A 103 4.39 -14.16 14.93
C ASN A 103 3.65 -14.71 16.17
N ASP A 104 3.38 -13.87 17.15
CA ASP A 104 2.54 -14.12 18.32
C ASP A 104 1.63 -12.92 18.58
N LEU A 105 0.33 -13.06 18.29
CA LEU A 105 -0.63 -11.96 18.42
C LEU A 105 -1.04 -11.68 19.87
N ASP A 106 -0.77 -12.57 20.79
CA ASP A 106 -0.95 -12.28 22.21
C ASP A 106 0.11 -11.29 22.73
N ASN A 107 1.28 -11.22 22.02
CA ASN A 107 2.45 -10.41 22.35
C ASN A 107 2.96 -9.58 21.14
N ILE A 108 2.09 -8.81 20.50
CA ILE A 108 2.46 -7.92 19.39
C ILE A 108 3.46 -6.86 19.85
N VAL A 109 4.51 -6.61 19.02
CA VAL A 109 5.43 -5.49 19.22
C VAL A 109 5.36 -4.56 18.00
N LEU A 110 4.87 -3.36 18.24
CA LEU A 110 4.86 -2.27 17.25
C LEU A 110 6.20 -1.54 17.31
N GLY A 111 6.92 -1.50 16.18
CA GLY A 111 8.09 -0.65 16.02
C GLY A 111 7.73 0.83 15.90
N GLU A 112 8.74 1.68 15.87
CA GLU A 112 8.56 3.11 15.67
C GLU A 112 8.01 3.41 14.27
N GLU A 113 7.20 4.45 14.16
CA GLU A 113 6.73 4.98 12.90
C GLU A 113 7.86 5.74 12.21
N GLN A 114 8.16 5.36 10.98
CA GLN A 114 9.18 6.00 10.15
C GLN A 114 8.50 6.64 8.95
N ALA A 115 8.74 7.93 8.75
CA ALA A 115 8.29 8.61 7.53
C ALA A 115 9.07 8.08 6.32
N ILE A 116 8.36 7.78 5.27
CA ILE A 116 8.96 7.51 3.96
C ILE A 116 8.80 8.77 3.12
N PRO A 117 9.87 9.47 2.79
CA PRO A 117 9.80 10.72 2.05
C PRO A 117 9.52 10.48 0.57
N PHE A 118 8.42 9.82 0.28
CA PHE A 118 7.89 9.58 -1.04
C PHE A 118 6.60 10.37 -1.20
N LEU A 119 6.67 11.43 -1.98
CA LEU A 119 5.64 12.45 -2.07
C LEU A 119 4.47 12.02 -2.96
N SER A 120 3.62 11.12 -2.49
CA SER A 120 2.39 10.84 -3.24
C SER A 120 1.32 10.16 -2.39
N ALA A 121 0.07 10.35 -2.78
CA ALA A 121 -1.04 9.55 -2.30
C ALA A 121 -1.03 8.16 -2.97
N ASN A 122 -1.72 7.19 -2.39
CA ASN A 122 -1.91 5.84 -2.92
C ASN A 122 -0.58 5.20 -3.37
N SER A 123 0.37 5.07 -2.43
CA SER A 123 1.67 4.49 -2.67
C SER A 123 1.72 3.06 -2.17
N TYR A 124 2.19 2.13 -3.01
CA TYR A 124 2.25 0.70 -2.70
C TYR A 124 3.62 0.14 -3.07
N PRO A 125 4.37 -0.40 -2.10
CA PRO A 125 5.68 -0.99 -2.34
C PRO A 125 5.63 -2.46 -2.75
N ALA A 126 6.71 -2.89 -3.42
CA ALA A 126 7.09 -4.29 -3.58
C ALA A 126 8.61 -4.42 -3.43
N MET A 127 9.12 -5.57 -2.98
CA MET A 127 10.55 -5.81 -2.82
C MET A 127 11.09 -6.83 -3.79
N SER A 128 12.35 -6.65 -4.22
CA SER A 128 13.22 -7.69 -4.73
C SER A 128 14.41 -7.90 -3.80
N ASP A 129 15.35 -8.76 -4.18
CA ASP A 129 16.58 -8.94 -3.40
C ASP A 129 17.43 -7.66 -3.35
N LYS A 130 17.39 -6.84 -4.40
CA LYS A 130 18.25 -5.67 -4.58
C LYS A 130 17.56 -4.34 -4.37
N TYR A 131 16.25 -4.27 -4.68
CA TYR A 131 15.52 -3.01 -4.76
C TYR A 131 14.20 -3.07 -3.99
N ILE A 132 13.73 -1.91 -3.57
CA ILE A 132 12.32 -1.65 -3.28
C ILE A 132 11.75 -0.84 -4.45
N TYR A 133 10.62 -1.29 -4.94
CA TYR A 133 9.82 -0.60 -5.96
C TYR A 133 8.64 0.09 -5.28
N MET A 134 8.22 1.20 -5.84
CA MET A 134 7.07 1.95 -5.35
C MET A 134 6.22 2.40 -6.53
N VAL A 135 4.96 1.99 -6.56
CA VAL A 135 3.97 2.64 -7.42
C VAL A 135 3.21 3.68 -6.62
N SER A 136 2.86 4.78 -7.27
CA SER A 136 2.15 5.87 -6.62
C SER A 136 1.43 6.73 -7.63
N GLU A 137 0.49 7.55 -7.16
CA GLU A 137 -0.14 8.56 -7.99
C GLU A 137 0.61 9.89 -7.96
N THR A 138 0.57 10.63 -9.07
CA THR A 138 0.91 12.05 -9.07
C THR A 138 -0.25 12.85 -8.49
N ARG A 139 0.06 13.90 -7.75
CA ARG A 139 -0.89 14.55 -6.86
C ARG A 139 -1.91 15.46 -7.49
N VAL A 140 -1.67 15.98 -8.68
CA VAL A 140 -2.51 17.06 -9.22
C VAL A 140 -2.92 16.73 -10.63
N SER A 141 -4.16 16.28 -10.78
CA SER A 141 -4.76 16.28 -12.09
C SER A 141 -5.00 17.71 -12.58
N PRO A 142 -4.67 18.04 -13.85
CA PRO A 142 -5.03 19.32 -14.43
C PRO A 142 -6.54 19.46 -14.68
N ILE A 143 -7.29 18.38 -14.55
CA ILE A 143 -8.73 18.33 -14.75
C ILE A 143 -9.43 18.79 -13.48
N LYS A 144 -10.13 19.91 -13.54
CA LYS A 144 -10.76 20.55 -12.37
C LYS A 144 -11.85 19.71 -11.71
N GLU A 145 -12.48 18.84 -12.45
CA GLU A 145 -13.53 17.93 -11.99
C GLU A 145 -12.99 16.76 -11.19
N ILE A 146 -11.68 16.48 -11.30
CA ILE A 146 -11.02 15.41 -10.53
C ILE A 146 -10.67 15.95 -9.13
N PRO A 147 -11.09 15.27 -8.05
CA PRO A 147 -10.70 15.64 -6.70
C PRO A 147 -9.17 15.65 -6.53
N THR A 148 -8.66 16.56 -5.71
CA THR A 148 -7.21 16.74 -5.50
C THR A 148 -6.51 15.53 -4.87
N TRP A 149 -7.26 14.56 -4.37
CA TRP A 149 -6.75 13.30 -3.82
C TRP A 149 -6.69 12.15 -4.85
N VAL A 150 -7.13 12.40 -6.08
CA VAL A 150 -7.07 11.44 -7.20
C VAL A 150 -6.06 11.92 -8.21
N GLY A 151 -5.11 11.05 -8.58
CA GLY A 151 -4.11 11.33 -9.62
C GLY A 151 -4.61 11.06 -11.03
N ASP A 152 -3.90 11.63 -11.99
CA ASP A 152 -4.07 11.34 -13.41
C ASP A 152 -2.98 10.40 -13.95
N VAL A 153 -1.89 10.24 -13.22
CA VAL A 153 -0.74 9.40 -13.60
C VAL A 153 -0.38 8.45 -12.46
N CYS A 154 -0.30 7.17 -12.76
CA CYS A 154 0.32 6.17 -11.91
C CYS A 154 1.78 6.01 -12.32
N ARG A 155 2.72 6.31 -11.44
CA ARG A 155 4.16 6.22 -11.69
C ARG A 155 4.79 5.04 -10.96
N LEU A 156 5.90 4.55 -11.51
CA LEU A 156 6.75 3.52 -10.93
C LEU A 156 8.13 4.11 -10.64
N ALA A 157 8.60 3.96 -9.42
CA ALA A 157 9.95 4.32 -9.01
C ALA A 157 10.61 3.19 -8.21
N TYR A 158 11.91 3.23 -8.08
CA TYR A 158 12.68 2.28 -7.27
C TYR A 158 13.78 2.95 -6.47
N LYS A 159 14.28 2.24 -5.47
CA LYS A 159 15.44 2.61 -4.64
C LYS A 159 16.23 1.35 -4.27
N PRO A 160 17.57 1.40 -4.13
CA PRO A 160 18.33 0.28 -3.59
C PRO A 160 17.83 -0.15 -2.21
N ARG A 161 17.66 -1.44 -1.99
CA ARG A 161 17.12 -2.00 -0.75
C ARG A 161 18.05 -1.79 0.47
N THR A 162 19.33 -1.56 0.22
CA THR A 162 20.35 -1.31 1.26
C THR A 162 20.29 0.10 1.84
N GLU A 163 19.56 1.00 1.19
CA GLU A 163 19.44 2.38 1.65
C GLU A 163 18.37 2.51 2.72
N ASP A 164 18.55 3.48 3.61
CA ASP A 164 17.53 3.85 4.59
C ASP A 164 16.33 4.45 3.87
N LEU A 165 15.20 3.78 3.96
CA LEU A 165 13.96 4.22 3.32
C LEU A 165 13.42 5.53 3.89
N ALA A 166 13.74 5.82 5.17
CA ALA A 166 13.33 7.04 5.85
C ALA A 166 14.28 8.23 5.58
N GLY A 167 15.50 7.99 5.07
CA GLY A 167 16.55 8.98 5.06
C GLY A 167 16.48 10.01 3.94
N ASP A 168 16.20 9.61 2.70
CA ASP A 168 16.37 10.48 1.54
C ASP A 168 15.20 10.41 0.56
N LYS A 169 14.47 11.53 0.43
CA LYS A 169 13.40 11.66 -0.54
C LYS A 169 13.88 11.68 -2.00
N ASP A 170 15.14 12.09 -2.23
CA ASP A 170 15.71 12.25 -3.56
C ASP A 170 16.34 10.94 -4.07
N GLY A 171 16.39 9.88 -3.23
CA GLY A 171 16.92 8.57 -3.60
C GLY A 171 16.01 7.72 -4.49
N TRP A 172 14.77 8.12 -4.72
CA TRP A 172 13.85 7.41 -5.60
C TRP A 172 14.08 7.78 -7.06
N ILE A 173 14.25 6.76 -7.90
CA ILE A 173 14.45 6.90 -9.34
C ILE A 173 13.17 6.44 -10.04
N GLU A 174 12.51 7.35 -10.75
CA GLU A 174 11.36 7.03 -11.59
C GLU A 174 11.82 6.31 -12.85
N ILE A 175 11.18 5.21 -13.19
CA ILE A 175 11.51 4.35 -14.35
C ILE A 175 10.35 4.22 -15.34
N GLY A 176 9.16 4.67 -15.01
CA GLY A 176 8.04 4.64 -15.91
C GLY A 176 6.73 5.08 -15.26
N HIS A 177 5.72 5.24 -16.10
CA HIS A 177 4.40 5.66 -15.66
C HIS A 177 3.30 5.15 -16.60
N ALA A 178 2.05 5.24 -16.14
CA ALA A 178 0.84 5.10 -16.92
C ALA A 178 -0.03 6.33 -16.67
N GLY A 179 -0.10 7.19 -17.66
CA GLY A 179 -0.85 8.45 -17.62
C GLY A 179 -1.77 8.60 -18.82
N PRO A 180 -2.40 9.77 -19.00
CA PRO A 180 -3.33 10.01 -20.08
C PRO A 180 -2.76 9.80 -21.49
N GLU A 181 -1.46 10.03 -21.67
CA GLU A 181 -0.79 9.85 -22.97
C GLU A 181 -0.65 8.37 -23.32
N GLU A 182 -0.33 7.51 -22.35
CA GLU A 182 -0.14 6.07 -22.54
C GLU A 182 -1.47 5.31 -22.57
N THR A 183 -2.41 5.72 -21.74
CA THR A 183 -3.65 4.96 -21.51
C THR A 183 -4.84 5.48 -22.33
N GLY A 184 -4.82 6.75 -22.73
CA GLY A 184 -5.96 7.44 -23.32
C GLY A 184 -7.06 7.83 -22.32
N PHE A 185 -6.84 7.60 -21.02
CA PHE A 185 -7.78 7.91 -19.94
C PHE A 185 -7.33 9.13 -19.13
N PRO A 186 -8.21 10.10 -18.89
CA PRO A 186 -7.86 11.32 -18.14
C PRO A 186 -7.63 11.07 -16.63
N ARG A 187 -8.08 9.94 -16.09
CA ARG A 187 -7.83 9.50 -14.71
C ARG A 187 -7.15 8.15 -14.72
N ASN A 188 -6.04 8.01 -13.99
CA ASN A 188 -5.37 6.75 -13.70
C ASN A 188 -5.10 6.72 -12.20
N HIS A 189 -5.71 5.75 -11.49
CA HIS A 189 -5.89 5.80 -10.04
C HIS A 189 -5.63 4.44 -9.39
N ASN A 190 -5.32 4.43 -8.09
CA ASN A 190 -5.10 3.24 -7.27
C ASN A 190 -4.11 2.24 -7.88
N PRO A 191 -2.85 2.63 -8.10
CA PRO A 191 -1.86 1.68 -8.61
C PRO A 191 -1.54 0.60 -7.59
N GLY A 192 -1.21 -0.60 -8.07
CA GLY A 192 -0.70 -1.70 -7.27
C GLY A 192 0.34 -2.50 -8.06
N ILE A 193 1.17 -3.28 -7.40
CA ILE A 193 2.17 -4.14 -8.03
C ILE A 193 1.75 -5.60 -7.85
N LEU A 194 1.87 -6.40 -8.91
CA LEU A 194 1.75 -7.84 -8.83
C LEU A 194 2.96 -8.42 -8.08
N THR A 195 2.69 -9.03 -6.92
CA THR A 195 3.71 -9.62 -6.05
C THR A 195 3.38 -11.06 -5.71
N ASP A 196 4.32 -11.76 -5.11
CA ASP A 196 4.04 -13.01 -4.41
C ASP A 196 3.19 -12.77 -3.14
N THR A 197 2.86 -13.86 -2.45
CA THR A 197 2.03 -13.82 -1.23
C THR A 197 2.70 -13.10 -0.06
N LYS A 198 3.96 -12.72 -0.17
CA LYS A 198 4.75 -12.04 0.88
C LYS A 198 5.10 -10.59 0.55
N GLY A 199 4.73 -10.11 -0.65
CA GLY A 199 4.99 -8.74 -1.09
C GLY A 199 6.29 -8.59 -1.90
N TYR A 200 6.85 -9.71 -2.41
CA TYR A 200 8.05 -9.68 -3.23
C TYR A 200 7.72 -9.77 -4.72
N MET A 201 8.60 -9.20 -5.52
CA MET A 201 8.53 -9.25 -6.98
C MET A 201 8.54 -10.70 -7.47
N LEU A 202 7.71 -10.99 -8.48
CA LEU A 202 7.67 -12.30 -9.12
C LEU A 202 8.83 -12.51 -10.11
N SER A 203 9.44 -11.43 -10.58
CA SER A 203 10.52 -11.43 -11.57
C SER A 203 11.46 -10.24 -11.32
N ASP A 204 12.77 -10.46 -11.57
CA ASP A 204 13.77 -9.39 -11.57
C ASP A 204 13.81 -8.62 -12.90
N ASP A 205 13.15 -9.15 -13.93
CA ASP A 205 13.20 -8.65 -15.29
C ASP A 205 11.96 -7.85 -15.69
N GLU A 206 10.84 -8.09 -14.99
CA GLU A 206 9.55 -7.55 -15.35
C GLU A 206 8.74 -7.19 -14.11
N LEU A 207 8.07 -6.04 -14.17
CA LEU A 207 7.11 -5.60 -13.15
C LEU A 207 5.76 -5.35 -13.80
N VAL A 208 4.71 -5.89 -13.22
CA VAL A 208 3.33 -5.62 -13.61
C VAL A 208 2.69 -4.67 -12.62
N MET A 209 2.30 -3.50 -13.09
CA MET A 209 1.51 -2.51 -12.34
C MET A 209 0.04 -2.64 -12.73
N TYR A 210 -0.84 -2.74 -11.75
CA TYR A 210 -2.28 -2.60 -11.93
C TYR A 210 -2.74 -1.21 -11.55
N PHE A 211 -3.78 -0.71 -12.21
CA PHE A 211 -4.39 0.58 -11.90
C PHE A 211 -5.84 0.64 -12.42
N THR A 212 -6.57 1.66 -12.01
CA THR A 212 -7.98 1.83 -12.38
C THR A 212 -8.17 3.12 -13.19
N PRO A 213 -8.18 3.05 -14.53
CA PRO A 213 -8.44 4.22 -15.35
C PRO A 213 -9.94 4.52 -15.45
N ALA A 214 -10.28 5.77 -15.76
CA ALA A 214 -11.64 6.14 -16.13
C ALA A 214 -11.69 7.33 -17.10
N MET A 215 -12.74 7.34 -17.92
CA MET A 215 -13.14 8.51 -18.69
C MET A 215 -13.88 9.51 -17.80
N THR A 216 -13.83 10.80 -18.13
CA THR A 216 -14.69 11.80 -17.49
C THR A 216 -16.15 11.63 -17.92
N GLY A 217 -17.09 11.93 -17.03
CA GLY A 217 -18.52 11.82 -17.28
C GLY A 217 -19.31 11.53 -16.02
N GLU A 218 -20.57 11.19 -16.15
CA GLU A 218 -21.42 10.86 -15.02
C GLU A 218 -20.90 9.59 -14.33
N ASN A 219 -20.71 9.65 -13.00
CA ASN A 219 -20.20 8.58 -12.14
C ASN A 219 -18.75 8.10 -12.44
N TRP A 220 -17.99 8.82 -13.27
CA TRP A 220 -16.62 8.44 -13.63
C TRP A 220 -15.71 8.25 -12.42
N LEU A 221 -15.89 9.00 -11.35
CA LEU A 221 -15.09 8.91 -10.11
C LEU A 221 -15.17 7.53 -9.46
N TRP A 222 -16.28 6.84 -9.60
CA TRP A 222 -16.58 5.55 -9.00
C TRP A 222 -16.54 4.39 -10.01
N SER A 223 -16.02 4.62 -11.20
CA SER A 223 -15.78 3.56 -12.19
C SER A 223 -14.39 2.98 -11.98
N TYR A 224 -14.31 1.69 -11.68
CA TYR A 224 -13.07 0.98 -11.33
C TYR A 224 -12.85 -0.23 -12.23
N ASP A 225 -12.65 0.01 -13.52
CA ASP A 225 -12.14 -1.03 -14.40
C ASP A 225 -10.66 -1.26 -14.10
N LEU A 226 -10.23 -2.53 -14.08
CA LEU A 226 -8.86 -2.90 -13.77
C LEU A 226 -8.04 -3.05 -15.04
N TYR A 227 -6.96 -2.30 -15.14
CA TYR A 227 -5.97 -2.35 -16.21
C TYR A 227 -4.60 -2.74 -15.67
N SER A 228 -3.70 -3.13 -16.57
CA SER A 228 -2.30 -3.38 -16.22
C SER A 228 -1.35 -2.79 -17.23
N ALA A 229 -0.17 -2.40 -16.75
CA ALA A 229 0.99 -2.02 -17.54
C ALA A 229 2.18 -2.88 -17.12
N THR A 230 2.94 -3.38 -18.10
CA THR A 230 4.13 -4.18 -17.87
C THR A 230 5.37 -3.35 -18.18
N PHE A 231 6.30 -3.30 -17.22
CA PHE A 231 7.58 -2.61 -17.35
C PHE A 231 8.70 -3.63 -17.48
N ASN A 232 9.56 -3.46 -18.47
CA ASN A 232 10.76 -4.28 -18.66
C ASN A 232 11.93 -3.65 -17.90
N LEU A 233 12.26 -4.20 -16.75
CA LEU A 233 13.26 -3.67 -15.84
C LEU A 233 14.69 -3.73 -16.40
N LYS A 234 14.97 -4.60 -17.38
CA LYS A 234 16.30 -4.68 -18.03
C LYS A 234 16.57 -3.55 -19.01
N SER A 235 15.54 -3.09 -19.72
CA SER A 235 15.69 -2.02 -20.72
C SER A 235 15.57 -0.63 -20.13
N ASP A 236 14.82 -0.50 -19.04
CA ASP A 236 14.42 0.79 -18.46
C ASP A 236 15.40 1.28 -17.37
N PHE A 237 16.35 0.41 -16.94
CA PHE A 237 17.45 0.74 -16.02
C PHE A 237 18.73 1.28 -16.70
N LYS A 238 18.62 2.01 -17.83
CA LYS A 238 19.78 2.57 -18.53
C LYS A 238 20.02 4.02 -18.18
#